data_8e4503db904b2f96e8d924af4fcdcb37
#
_entry.id   8e4503db904b2f96e8d924af4fcdcb37
#
_cell.length_a   1.000
_cell.length_b   1.000
_cell.length_c   1.000
_cell.angle_alpha   90.00
_cell.angle_beta   90.00
_cell.angle_gamma   90.00
#
_symmetry.space_group_name_H-M   'P 1'
#
loop_
_entity.id
_entity.type
_entity.pdbx_description
1 polymer ?
#
loop_
_entity_poly.entity_id
_entity_poly.type
_entity_poly.pdbx_seq_one_letter_code
_entity_poly.pdbx_strand_id
1 'polypeptide(L)'
;MNKTITLLLAAMIMMSCGNQSKKAENPAEKSWQEIAPTEIELNPVQMIDKDWLEVSAGKEGNMNLMTISWGTIGELWGKPVFTVFVSTSRYTHKFMEENDYFTVTHFPEAMRDKLSYLGRVSGRDEDKVAGAGLTVEFTDLGNPIYAEADLAIECKKIYGQQFDADLMPAEQRQWYERSGLGIHYMYIGEILHVWKK
;
A
#
# COMPACT_ATOMS: atom_id res chain seq x y z
N MET A 1 -16.40 -32.52 87.08
CA MET A 1 -17.11 -31.25 86.92
C MET A 1 -16.27 -30.42 85.92
N ASN A 2 -16.42 -30.62 84.64
CA ASN A 2 -15.64 -29.92 83.64
C ASN A 2 -16.62 -29.08 82.83
N LYS A 3 -16.41 -27.73 82.83
CA LYS A 3 -17.13 -26.78 81.98
C LYS A 3 -16.35 -26.57 80.73
N THR A 4 -16.94 -27.02 79.62
CA THR A 4 -16.40 -26.78 78.29
C THR A 4 -16.89 -25.41 77.83
N ILE A 5 -15.97 -24.53 77.54
CA ILE A 5 -16.24 -23.19 76.92
C ILE A 5 -16.14 -23.35 75.41
N THR A 6 -17.26 -23.13 74.74
CA THR A 6 -17.32 -23.13 73.28
C THR A 6 -17.01 -21.73 72.77
N LEU A 7 -15.90 -21.57 72.02
CA LEU A 7 -15.51 -20.34 71.40
C LEU A 7 -16.16 -20.29 69.99
N LEU A 8 -17.06 -19.36 69.74
CA LEU A 8 -17.60 -19.07 68.47
C LEU A 8 -16.62 -18.13 67.66
N LEU A 9 -16.05 -18.65 66.60
CA LEU A 9 -15.20 -17.87 65.72
C LEU A 9 -16.10 -17.31 64.61
N ALA A 10 -16.37 -16.03 64.62
CA ALA A 10 -17.07 -15.32 63.55
C ALA A 10 -16.09 -15.03 62.40
N ALA A 11 -16.24 -15.71 61.29
CA ALA A 11 -15.47 -15.43 60.08
C ALA A 11 -16.09 -14.24 59.34
N MET A 12 -15.40 -13.10 59.34
CA MET A 12 -15.74 -11.94 58.52
C MET A 12 -15.25 -12.20 57.10
N ILE A 13 -16.18 -12.43 56.16
CA ILE A 13 -15.90 -12.50 54.74
C ILE A 13 -15.83 -11.06 54.20
N MET A 14 -14.61 -10.60 53.96
CA MET A 14 -14.38 -9.35 53.22
C MET A 14 -14.62 -9.63 51.72
N MET A 15 -15.77 -9.18 51.18
CA MET A 15 -15.99 -9.09 49.75
C MET A 15 -15.13 -7.96 49.18
N SER A 16 -13.98 -8.31 48.61
CA SER A 16 -13.20 -7.42 47.77
C SER A 16 -13.90 -7.28 46.43
N CYS A 17 -14.58 -6.15 46.18
CA CYS A 17 -15.00 -5.74 44.87
C CYS A 17 -13.76 -5.39 44.03
N GLY A 18 -13.21 -6.38 43.36
CA GLY A 18 -12.19 -6.17 42.33
C GLY A 18 -12.80 -5.43 41.14
N ASN A 19 -12.49 -4.15 41.04
CA ASN A 19 -12.78 -3.34 39.87
C ASN A 19 -11.91 -3.87 38.74
N GLN A 20 -12.43 -4.81 37.94
CA GLN A 20 -11.81 -5.21 36.67
C GLN A 20 -11.94 -4.02 35.69
N SER A 21 -10.91 -3.16 35.69
CA SER A 21 -10.69 -2.26 34.59
C SER A 21 -10.62 -3.11 33.30
N LYS A 22 -11.65 -3.04 32.46
CA LYS A 22 -11.62 -3.54 31.10
C LYS A 22 -10.42 -2.85 30.42
N LYS A 23 -9.32 -3.58 30.28
CA LYS A 23 -8.24 -3.21 29.38
C LYS A 23 -8.91 -3.01 28.02
N ALA A 24 -8.89 -1.79 27.51
CA ALA A 24 -9.30 -1.53 26.14
C ALA A 24 -8.47 -2.47 25.26
N GLU A 25 -9.12 -3.39 24.57
CA GLU A 25 -8.50 -4.16 23.52
C GLU A 25 -7.98 -3.14 22.50
N ASN A 26 -6.67 -3.02 22.41
CA ASN A 26 -6.02 -2.35 21.30
C ASN A 26 -6.53 -3.06 20.03
N PRO A 27 -7.14 -2.35 19.06
CA PRO A 27 -7.51 -3.01 17.81
C PRO A 27 -6.24 -3.69 17.31
N ALA A 28 -6.28 -5.02 17.19
CA ALA A 28 -5.14 -5.81 16.76
C ALA A 28 -4.59 -5.15 15.49
N GLU A 29 -3.38 -4.65 15.54
CA GLU A 29 -2.65 -4.17 14.37
C GLU A 29 -2.70 -5.32 13.37
N LYS A 30 -3.45 -5.14 12.28
CA LYS A 30 -3.56 -6.16 11.24
C LYS A 30 -2.17 -6.35 10.66
N SER A 31 -1.56 -7.50 10.94
CA SER A 31 -0.27 -7.86 10.35
C SER A 31 -0.46 -8.27 8.89
N TRP A 32 0.55 -8.03 8.06
CA TRP A 32 0.59 -8.52 6.70
C TRP A 32 0.50 -10.04 6.64
N GLN A 33 -0.38 -10.55 5.78
CA GLN A 33 -0.50 -11.95 5.43
C GLN A 33 -0.19 -12.11 3.95
N GLU A 34 0.79 -12.93 3.62
CA GLU A 34 1.09 -13.26 2.23
C GLU A 34 0.01 -14.16 1.64
N ILE A 35 -0.41 -13.84 0.41
CA ILE A 35 -1.43 -14.57 -0.34
C ILE A 35 -0.95 -14.82 -1.77
N ALA A 36 -1.56 -15.78 -2.47
CA ALA A 36 -1.30 -15.97 -3.89
C ALA A 36 -1.91 -14.81 -4.72
N PRO A 37 -1.32 -14.43 -5.87
CA PRO A 37 -1.89 -13.38 -6.75
C PRO A 37 -3.34 -13.66 -7.17
N THR A 38 -3.74 -14.93 -7.26
CA THR A 38 -5.11 -15.36 -7.60
C THR A 38 -6.12 -15.17 -6.47
N GLU A 39 -5.65 -14.85 -5.26
CA GLU A 39 -6.50 -14.60 -4.08
C GLU A 39 -6.77 -13.09 -3.87
N ILE A 40 -6.38 -12.24 -4.83
CA ILE A 40 -6.77 -10.83 -4.84
C ILE A 40 -8.25 -10.75 -5.18
N GLU A 41 -9.08 -10.42 -4.20
CA GLU A 41 -10.55 -10.37 -4.32
C GLU A 41 -11.09 -9.04 -4.85
N LEU A 42 -10.23 -8.01 -4.99
CA LEU A 42 -10.63 -6.68 -5.44
C LEU A 42 -10.95 -6.68 -6.95
N ASN A 43 -12.02 -5.98 -7.33
CA ASN A 43 -12.30 -5.75 -8.74
C ASN A 43 -11.20 -4.83 -9.33
N PRO A 44 -10.45 -5.27 -10.35
CA PRO A 44 -9.31 -4.49 -10.86
C PRO A 44 -9.68 -3.09 -11.37
N VAL A 45 -10.83 -2.94 -12.04
CA VAL A 45 -11.28 -1.64 -12.55
C VAL A 45 -11.64 -0.71 -11.41
N GLN A 46 -12.35 -1.21 -10.38
CA GLN A 46 -12.68 -0.43 -9.18
C GLN A 46 -11.39 -0.01 -8.46
N MET A 47 -10.52 -0.96 -8.16
CA MET A 47 -9.27 -0.76 -7.44
C MET A 47 -8.37 0.29 -8.11
N ILE A 48 -8.23 0.23 -9.44
CA ILE A 48 -7.32 1.10 -10.19
C ILE A 48 -7.93 2.47 -10.46
N ASP A 49 -9.17 2.52 -11.00
CA ASP A 49 -9.79 3.77 -11.46
C ASP A 49 -10.47 4.56 -10.33
N LYS A 50 -11.15 3.86 -9.40
CA LYS A 50 -11.96 4.51 -8.38
C LYS A 50 -11.26 4.64 -7.04
N ASP A 51 -10.65 3.57 -6.56
CA ASP A 51 -9.98 3.56 -5.25
C ASP A 51 -8.60 4.23 -5.35
N TRP A 52 -7.98 4.19 -6.53
CA TRP A 52 -6.61 4.59 -6.84
C TRP A 52 -5.59 3.72 -6.08
N LEU A 53 -4.43 3.64 -6.69
CA LEU A 53 -3.30 2.93 -6.12
C LEU A 53 -2.12 3.89 -5.94
N GLU A 54 -1.18 3.47 -5.16
CA GLU A 54 0.12 4.09 -5.08
C GLU A 54 1.14 3.17 -5.75
N VAL A 55 2.10 3.73 -6.51
CA VAL A 55 3.27 3.04 -7.04
C VAL A 55 4.54 3.62 -6.43
N SER A 56 5.38 2.74 -5.88
CA SER A 56 6.69 3.08 -5.33
C SER A 56 7.81 2.34 -6.03
N ALA A 57 8.96 3.00 -6.14
CA ALA A 57 10.21 2.38 -6.55
C ALA A 57 11.39 2.99 -5.78
N GLY A 58 12.46 2.21 -5.64
CA GLY A 58 13.65 2.59 -4.88
C GLY A 58 13.86 1.73 -3.65
N LYS A 59 14.79 2.16 -2.81
CA LYS A 59 15.20 1.49 -1.58
C LYS A 59 15.22 2.47 -0.42
N GLU A 60 15.42 1.98 0.78
CA GLU A 60 15.54 2.83 1.97
C GLU A 60 16.52 3.99 1.74
N GLY A 61 16.10 5.18 2.07
CA GLY A 61 16.87 6.42 1.88
C GLY A 61 16.93 6.97 0.45
N ASN A 62 16.47 6.20 -0.56
CA ASN A 62 16.44 6.63 -1.96
C ASN A 62 15.25 6.01 -2.71
N MET A 63 14.05 6.48 -2.42
CA MET A 63 12.81 6.01 -3.01
C MET A 63 11.88 7.17 -3.39
N ASN A 64 10.93 6.91 -4.25
CA ASN A 64 9.85 7.83 -4.52
C ASN A 64 8.55 7.07 -4.80
N LEU A 65 7.43 7.77 -4.60
CA LEU A 65 6.08 7.23 -4.71
C LEU A 65 5.15 8.22 -5.42
N MET A 66 4.09 7.69 -6.03
CA MET A 66 3.02 8.50 -6.61
C MET A 66 1.72 7.73 -6.72
N THR A 67 0.62 8.44 -6.66
CA THR A 67 -0.70 7.88 -6.96
C THR A 67 -0.84 7.58 -8.44
N ILE A 68 -1.41 6.44 -8.75
CA ILE A 68 -1.81 6.02 -10.09
C ILE A 68 -3.31 5.68 -10.12
N SER A 69 -3.93 5.91 -11.28
CA SER A 69 -5.31 5.51 -11.60
C SER A 69 -5.40 4.79 -12.94
N TRP A 70 -4.27 4.44 -13.51
CA TRP A 70 -4.14 3.66 -14.74
C TRP A 70 -3.26 2.45 -14.49
N GLY A 71 -3.71 1.30 -14.96
CA GLY A 71 -2.99 0.04 -14.78
C GLY A 71 -3.79 -1.14 -15.30
N THR A 72 -3.18 -2.30 -15.27
CA THR A 72 -3.83 -3.58 -15.52
C THR A 72 -3.23 -4.66 -14.62
N ILE A 73 -4.01 -5.68 -14.34
CA ILE A 73 -3.55 -6.91 -13.68
C ILE A 73 -3.99 -8.10 -14.52
N GLY A 74 -3.13 -9.09 -14.68
CA GLY A 74 -3.43 -10.24 -15.51
C GLY A 74 -2.26 -11.20 -15.61
N GLU A 75 -2.10 -11.77 -16.80
CA GLU A 75 -1.07 -12.80 -17.07
C GLU A 75 -0.30 -12.45 -18.35
N LEU A 76 1.01 -12.66 -18.31
CA LEU A 76 1.90 -12.54 -19.45
C LEU A 76 3.05 -13.57 -19.34
N TRP A 77 3.28 -14.33 -20.42
CA TRP A 77 4.34 -15.35 -20.50
C TRP A 77 4.29 -16.42 -19.40
N GLY A 78 3.07 -16.82 -18.99
CA GLY A 78 2.86 -17.79 -17.91
C GLY A 78 3.12 -17.24 -16.51
N LYS A 79 3.06 -15.90 -16.33
CA LYS A 79 3.36 -15.22 -15.09
C LYS A 79 2.23 -14.24 -14.71
N PRO A 80 1.83 -14.18 -13.44
CA PRO A 80 0.95 -13.11 -13.00
C PRO A 80 1.70 -11.77 -13.11
N VAL A 81 1.04 -10.76 -13.67
CA VAL A 81 1.66 -9.45 -13.90
C VAL A 81 0.78 -8.31 -13.43
N PHE A 82 1.42 -7.23 -12.99
CA PHE A 82 0.81 -5.92 -12.84
C PHE A 82 1.47 -4.93 -13.80
N THR A 83 0.66 -4.19 -14.55
CA THR A 83 1.13 -3.15 -15.45
C THR A 83 0.78 -1.79 -14.88
N VAL A 84 1.76 -0.89 -14.81
CA VAL A 84 1.58 0.50 -14.39
C VAL A 84 2.00 1.46 -15.49
N PHE A 85 1.37 2.63 -15.52
CA PHE A 85 1.67 3.69 -16.48
C PHE A 85 2.15 4.93 -15.75
N VAL A 86 3.42 5.29 -15.94
CA VAL A 86 4.06 6.42 -15.26
C VAL A 86 4.46 7.46 -16.32
N SER A 87 3.95 8.69 -16.20
CA SER A 87 4.37 9.77 -17.09
C SER A 87 5.86 10.07 -16.93
N THR A 88 6.57 10.27 -18.04
CA THR A 88 8.01 10.60 -18.05
C THR A 88 8.32 11.92 -17.37
N SER A 89 7.35 12.80 -17.18
CA SER A 89 7.51 14.04 -16.40
C SER A 89 7.48 13.84 -14.88
N ARG A 90 6.97 12.69 -14.41
CA ARG A 90 6.89 12.38 -12.97
C ARG A 90 8.25 11.98 -12.40
N TYR A 91 8.55 12.46 -11.20
CA TYR A 91 9.82 12.13 -10.53
C TYR A 91 9.96 10.63 -10.27
N THR A 92 8.87 9.94 -9.99
CA THR A 92 8.83 8.47 -9.81
C THR A 92 9.35 7.72 -11.05
N HIS A 93 9.20 8.29 -12.28
CA HIS A 93 9.72 7.67 -13.50
C HIS A 93 11.23 7.38 -13.40
N LYS A 94 12.03 8.33 -12.86
CA LYS A 94 13.46 8.12 -12.62
C LYS A 94 13.71 6.87 -11.76
N PHE A 95 12.97 6.71 -10.67
CA PHE A 95 13.12 5.57 -9.76
C PHE A 95 12.68 4.25 -10.42
N MET A 96 11.64 4.30 -11.26
CA MET A 96 11.21 3.15 -12.05
C MET A 96 12.28 2.72 -13.06
N GLU A 97 13.03 3.65 -13.65
CA GLU A 97 14.14 3.31 -14.57
C GLU A 97 15.35 2.73 -13.84
N GLU A 98 15.71 3.31 -12.69
CA GLU A 98 16.92 2.96 -11.94
C GLU A 98 16.79 1.66 -11.11
N ASN A 99 15.57 1.11 -10.92
CA ASN A 99 15.33 -0.06 -10.09
C ASN A 99 14.65 -1.18 -10.87
N ASP A 100 15.02 -2.43 -10.57
CA ASP A 100 14.43 -3.63 -11.18
C ASP A 100 13.06 -3.99 -10.59
N TYR A 101 12.73 -3.42 -9.44
CA TYR A 101 11.51 -3.73 -8.69
C TYR A 101 10.68 -2.47 -8.46
N PHE A 102 9.40 -2.66 -8.30
CA PHE A 102 8.45 -1.66 -7.82
C PHE A 102 7.36 -2.33 -6.99
N THR A 103 6.68 -1.55 -6.18
CA THR A 103 5.50 -1.99 -5.44
C THR A 103 4.27 -1.21 -5.87
N VAL A 104 3.13 -1.87 -5.77
CA VAL A 104 1.81 -1.26 -5.94
C VAL A 104 1.02 -1.50 -4.67
N THR A 105 0.51 -0.44 -4.06
CA THR A 105 -0.24 -0.52 -2.81
C THR A 105 -1.64 0.05 -2.94
N HIS A 106 -2.60 -0.65 -2.35
CA HIS A 106 -3.97 -0.19 -2.17
C HIS A 106 -4.17 0.28 -0.73
N PHE A 107 -4.97 1.31 -0.56
CA PHE A 107 -5.28 1.88 0.74
C PHE A 107 -6.79 1.93 0.98
N PRO A 108 -7.23 1.84 2.25
CA PRO A 108 -8.62 2.07 2.61
C PRO A 108 -9.13 3.42 2.13
N GLU A 109 -10.43 3.53 1.85
CA GLU A 109 -11.08 4.78 1.39
C GLU A 109 -10.78 5.99 2.27
N ALA A 110 -10.60 5.79 3.57
CA ALA A 110 -10.22 6.85 4.52
C ALA A 110 -8.88 7.54 4.18
N MET A 111 -8.04 6.91 3.34
CA MET A 111 -6.75 7.45 2.90
C MET A 111 -6.84 8.23 1.58
N ARG A 112 -8.04 8.43 1.04
CA ARG A 112 -8.26 9.10 -0.26
C ARG A 112 -7.59 10.47 -0.38
N ASP A 113 -7.67 11.28 0.66
CA ASP A 113 -7.06 12.61 0.69
C ASP A 113 -5.52 12.52 0.62
N LYS A 114 -4.93 11.50 1.24
CA LYS A 114 -3.50 11.23 1.18
C LYS A 114 -3.07 10.83 -0.23
N LEU A 115 -3.81 9.93 -0.87
CA LEU A 115 -3.58 9.58 -2.26
C LEU A 115 -3.70 10.80 -3.20
N SER A 116 -4.71 11.66 -2.99
CA SER A 116 -4.85 12.90 -3.74
C SER A 116 -3.62 13.81 -3.57
N TYR A 117 -3.12 13.96 -2.34
CA TYR A 117 -1.89 14.71 -2.07
C TYR A 117 -0.70 14.10 -2.80
N LEU A 118 -0.43 12.78 -2.67
CA LEU A 118 0.67 12.08 -3.31
C LEU A 118 0.67 12.21 -4.83
N GLY A 119 -0.52 12.31 -5.45
CA GLY A 119 -0.67 12.51 -6.89
C GLY A 119 -0.36 13.93 -7.37
N ARG A 120 -0.48 14.95 -6.49
CA ARG A 120 -0.29 16.37 -6.85
C ARG A 120 1.13 16.86 -6.63
N VAL A 121 1.76 16.46 -5.52
CA VAL A 121 3.09 16.96 -5.12
C VAL A 121 4.21 16.17 -5.78
N SER A 122 5.39 16.78 -5.86
CA SER A 122 6.59 16.16 -6.41
C SER A 122 7.59 15.85 -5.30
N GLY A 123 8.13 14.63 -5.31
CA GLY A 123 9.25 14.26 -4.43
C GLY A 123 10.57 14.99 -4.74
N ARG A 124 10.61 15.85 -5.78
CA ARG A 124 11.73 16.80 -5.99
C ARG A 124 11.67 17.96 -5.02
N ASP A 125 10.46 18.31 -4.59
CA ASP A 125 10.19 19.56 -3.89
C ASP A 125 9.94 19.33 -2.39
N GLU A 126 9.43 18.15 -2.03
CA GLU A 126 9.07 17.84 -0.65
C GLU A 126 9.13 16.34 -0.33
N ASP A 127 9.24 16.01 0.96
CA ASP A 127 9.10 14.64 1.45
C ASP A 127 7.64 14.23 1.43
N LYS A 128 7.28 13.45 0.42
CA LYS A 128 5.91 12.99 0.20
C LYS A 128 5.42 12.01 1.27
N VAL A 129 6.31 11.18 1.80
CA VAL A 129 5.98 10.20 2.85
C VAL A 129 5.58 10.94 4.12
N ALA A 130 6.44 11.85 4.57
CA ALA A 130 6.17 12.68 5.75
C ALA A 130 4.92 13.56 5.55
N GLY A 131 4.79 14.20 4.38
CA GLY A 131 3.65 15.06 4.05
C GLY A 131 2.31 14.32 3.99
N ALA A 132 2.30 13.06 3.58
CA ALA A 132 1.12 12.20 3.62
C ALA A 132 0.90 11.57 5.01
N GLY A 133 1.90 11.59 5.90
CA GLY A 133 1.86 10.91 7.20
C GLY A 133 1.78 9.39 7.02
N LEU A 134 2.59 8.85 6.10
CA LEU A 134 2.72 7.41 5.88
C LEU A 134 3.89 6.84 6.68
N THR A 135 3.74 5.60 7.11
CA THR A 135 4.79 4.80 7.75
C THR A 135 5.33 3.81 6.73
N VAL A 136 6.59 4.00 6.31
CA VAL A 136 7.23 3.10 5.34
C VAL A 136 7.69 1.83 6.06
N GLU A 137 7.37 0.71 5.47
CA GLU A 137 7.93 -0.60 5.75
C GLU A 137 8.66 -1.10 4.51
N PHE A 138 9.57 -2.07 4.66
CA PHE A 138 10.30 -2.62 3.54
C PHE A 138 10.11 -4.13 3.47
N THR A 139 9.92 -4.64 2.25
CA THR A 139 9.87 -6.07 1.97
C THR A 139 11.25 -6.72 2.19
N ASP A 140 11.32 -8.05 2.16
CA ASP A 140 12.59 -8.78 2.23
C ASP A 140 13.54 -8.43 1.07
N LEU A 141 13.00 -8.02 -0.09
CA LEU A 141 13.78 -7.51 -1.21
C LEU A 141 14.13 -6.01 -1.05
N GLY A 142 13.72 -5.37 0.05
CA GLY A 142 13.99 -3.98 0.38
C GLY A 142 13.16 -2.97 -0.41
N ASN A 143 12.02 -3.37 -0.95
CA ASN A 143 11.11 -2.46 -1.66
C ASN A 143 10.09 -1.84 -0.69
N PRO A 144 9.71 -0.55 -0.89
CA PRO A 144 8.84 0.13 0.06
C PRO A 144 7.38 -0.34 -0.04
N ILE A 145 6.76 -0.54 1.11
CA ILE A 145 5.32 -0.72 1.32
C ILE A 145 4.90 0.17 2.51
N TYR A 146 3.62 0.22 2.86
CA TYR A 146 3.14 1.17 3.87
C TYR A 146 2.26 0.52 4.92
N ALA A 147 2.50 0.84 6.18
CA ALA A 147 1.73 0.31 7.31
C ALA A 147 0.23 0.62 7.21
N GLU A 148 -0.16 1.71 6.58
CA GLU A 148 -1.56 2.14 6.41
C GLU A 148 -2.28 1.47 5.24
N ALA A 149 -1.56 0.77 4.36
CA ALA A 149 -2.14 0.03 3.23
C ALA A 149 -2.82 -1.26 3.69
N ASP A 150 -3.80 -1.73 2.93
CA ASP A 150 -4.52 -2.99 3.16
C ASP A 150 -4.17 -4.09 2.13
N LEU A 151 -3.54 -3.71 1.00
CA LEU A 151 -2.95 -4.61 0.02
C LEU A 151 -1.61 -4.05 -0.47
N ALA A 152 -0.60 -4.89 -0.57
CA ALA A 152 0.69 -4.57 -1.17
C ALA A 152 1.09 -5.66 -2.17
N ILE A 153 1.56 -5.25 -3.34
CA ILE A 153 1.96 -6.12 -4.45
C ILE A 153 3.41 -5.75 -4.81
N GLU A 154 4.32 -6.69 -4.70
CA GLU A 154 5.71 -6.50 -5.11
C GLU A 154 5.95 -7.11 -6.49
N CYS A 155 6.52 -6.30 -7.38
CA CYS A 155 6.72 -6.63 -8.78
C CYS A 155 8.18 -6.53 -9.19
N LYS A 156 8.64 -7.48 -10.03
CA LYS A 156 9.89 -7.39 -10.76
C LYS A 156 9.62 -6.95 -12.19
N LYS A 157 10.24 -5.86 -12.63
CA LYS A 157 10.10 -5.42 -14.03
C LYS A 157 10.57 -6.50 -14.99
N ILE A 158 9.72 -6.85 -15.95
CA ILE A 158 10.02 -7.80 -17.02
C ILE A 158 9.92 -7.18 -18.40
N TYR A 159 9.24 -6.02 -18.51
CA TYR A 159 9.13 -5.25 -19.74
C TYR A 159 8.87 -3.79 -19.44
N GLY A 160 9.34 -2.91 -20.31
CA GLY A 160 9.06 -1.48 -20.26
C GLY A 160 9.13 -0.85 -21.64
N GLN A 161 8.16 0.05 -21.92
CA GLN A 161 8.10 0.79 -23.18
C GLN A 161 7.33 2.09 -23.01
N GLN A 162 7.87 3.18 -23.56
CA GLN A 162 7.11 4.41 -23.70
C GLN A 162 6.02 4.22 -24.77
N PHE A 163 4.86 4.82 -24.57
CA PHE A 163 3.82 4.82 -25.57
C PHE A 163 4.32 5.52 -26.85
N ASP A 164 4.08 4.89 -27.99
CA ASP A 164 4.34 5.47 -29.30
C ASP A 164 3.19 6.44 -29.66
N ALA A 165 3.52 7.72 -29.79
CA ALA A 165 2.54 8.75 -30.12
C ALA A 165 1.86 8.53 -31.49
N ASP A 166 2.55 7.89 -32.43
CA ASP A 166 2.01 7.63 -33.78
C ASP A 166 0.95 6.51 -33.78
N LEU A 167 0.99 5.64 -32.74
CA LEU A 167 0.00 4.59 -32.54
C LEU A 167 -1.21 5.03 -31.71
N MET A 168 -1.18 6.26 -31.15
CA MET A 168 -2.28 6.78 -30.34
C MET A 168 -3.43 7.28 -31.22
N PRO A 169 -4.69 7.13 -30.77
CA PRO A 169 -5.79 7.90 -31.31
C PRO A 169 -5.50 9.41 -31.28
N ALA A 170 -5.96 10.15 -32.28
CA ALA A 170 -5.65 11.59 -32.41
C ALA A 170 -6.07 12.40 -31.15
N GLU A 171 -7.17 12.02 -30.50
CA GLU A 171 -7.67 12.67 -29.30
C GLU A 171 -6.67 12.54 -28.13
N GLN A 172 -6.13 11.32 -27.89
CA GLN A 172 -5.17 11.06 -26.82
C GLN A 172 -3.85 11.77 -27.09
N ARG A 173 -3.37 11.82 -28.33
CA ARG A 173 -2.17 12.57 -28.69
C ARG A 173 -2.34 14.06 -28.40
N GLN A 174 -3.46 14.66 -28.84
CA GLN A 174 -3.78 16.06 -28.56
C GLN A 174 -3.92 16.33 -27.04
N TRP A 175 -4.42 15.36 -26.27
CA TRP A 175 -4.49 15.49 -24.82
C TRP A 175 -3.09 15.59 -24.21
N TYR A 176 -2.13 14.75 -24.62
CA TYR A 176 -0.73 14.85 -24.16
C TYR A 176 -0.11 16.20 -24.52
N GLU A 177 -0.31 16.68 -25.74
CA GLU A 177 0.18 17.98 -26.19
C GLU A 177 -0.35 19.15 -25.33
N ARG A 178 -1.61 19.10 -24.94
CA ARG A 178 -2.27 20.16 -24.15
C ARG A 178 -2.00 20.04 -22.65
N SER A 179 -1.85 18.84 -22.12
CA SER A 179 -1.72 18.60 -20.68
C SER A 179 -0.37 19.03 -20.10
N GLY A 180 0.66 19.14 -20.93
CA GLY A 180 2.04 19.36 -20.49
C GLY A 180 2.65 18.15 -19.76
N LEU A 181 1.93 17.02 -19.69
CA LEU A 181 2.47 15.76 -19.17
C LEU A 181 3.35 15.10 -20.22
N GLY A 182 4.45 14.52 -19.78
CA GLY A 182 5.24 13.62 -20.64
C GLY A 182 4.43 12.38 -21.01
N ILE A 183 4.69 11.83 -22.20
CA ILE A 183 4.07 10.57 -22.62
C ILE A 183 4.37 9.48 -21.61
N HIS A 184 3.36 8.69 -21.26
CA HIS A 184 3.51 7.64 -20.27
C HIS A 184 4.42 6.52 -20.75
N TYR A 185 5.16 6.00 -19.81
CA TYR A 185 5.93 4.78 -19.94
C TYR A 185 5.16 3.63 -19.27
N MET A 186 4.97 2.55 -19.99
CA MET A 186 4.37 1.33 -19.49
C MET A 186 5.46 0.46 -18.85
N TYR A 187 5.23 0.03 -17.61
CA TYR A 187 6.06 -0.96 -16.95
C TYR A 187 5.21 -2.19 -16.65
N ILE A 188 5.66 -3.36 -17.13
CA ILE A 188 5.06 -4.65 -16.79
C ILE A 188 5.96 -5.32 -15.78
N GLY A 189 5.40 -5.62 -14.61
CA GLY A 189 6.08 -6.34 -13.54
C GLY A 189 5.48 -7.71 -13.31
N GLU A 190 6.32 -8.74 -13.24
CA GLU A 190 5.95 -10.03 -12.68
C GLU A 190 5.61 -9.85 -11.21
N ILE A 191 4.43 -10.26 -10.78
CA ILE A 191 4.02 -10.25 -9.37
C ILE A 191 4.78 -11.36 -8.66
N LEU A 192 5.65 -10.99 -7.72
CA LEU A 192 6.42 -11.92 -6.91
C LEU A 192 5.72 -12.23 -5.59
N HIS A 193 5.21 -11.20 -4.93
CA HIS A 193 4.58 -11.30 -3.63
C HIS A 193 3.34 -10.42 -3.57
N VAL A 194 2.34 -10.88 -2.84
CA VAL A 194 1.12 -10.13 -2.51
C VAL A 194 0.86 -10.29 -1.03
N TRP A 195 0.65 -9.18 -0.33
CA TRP A 195 0.27 -9.18 1.07
C TRP A 195 -1.03 -8.42 1.27
N LYS A 196 -1.88 -8.93 2.15
CA LYS A 196 -3.11 -8.24 2.61
C LYS A 196 -3.16 -8.15 4.13
N LYS A 197 -3.97 -7.23 4.65
CA LYS A 197 -4.30 -7.09 6.08
C LYS A 197 -5.76 -7.41 6.37
#